data_9f036d27c7b1f56161593216baabbf4e
#
_entry.id   9f036d27c7b1f56161593216baabbf4e
#
_cell.length_a   1.000
_cell.length_b   1.000
_cell.length_c   1.000
_cell.angle_alpha   90.00
_cell.angle_beta   90.00
_cell.angle_gamma   90.00
#
_symmetry.space_group_name_H-M   'P 1'
#
loop_
_entity.id
_entity.type
_entity.pdbx_description
1 polymer ?
#
loop_
_entity_poly.entity_id
_entity_poly.type
_entity_poly.pdbx_seq_one_letter_code
_entity_poly.pdbx_strand_id
1 'polypeptide(L)'
;MRHFILSMFLLNSWIAFAQGVNNTTTLVGSWIGKLSVGPRELNIGLNIEQQDGYVVCTLDSPDQGVKGIGCYKNLLTDEAIKVTVSAIGASYEAELINGELVGTFSQSGLKLPLTLKRGEYKPLRPQTPAAPLAYTTEEVSFTNEIEDAQLSGTLTYPVNYEGYKRGTIPVVLMISGSGNQNRDEELFDHKPFLVIADFLAKNGIASLRYDDRGVGKSTGPTKNTTTENNLADAEAGIAYLRSLKKFGKIGVLGHSEGGTIAFMMGANRSVDFLISLAGGAAKGIDVIVGQNGAAMQLQGVPQEIIEDYDVALRIVYTDRISGKEITDKSEYIETLCQTNKLTLPNNFKSNLVKCITFGGNWLTWYLGYDPAKAISKIKCPVMALNGTLDLQVLSSDNLPVIRQNLPKNKNSLIKEYDSLNHLFQHCTPTTALNYGAIEETISEEVLKDIANWINTIK
;
A
#
# COMPACT_ATOMS: atom_id res chain seq x y z
N MET A 1 20.11 -20.35 2.68
CA MET A 1 19.25 -19.24 2.17
C MET A 1 18.17 -19.00 3.22
N ARG A 2 18.33 -18.01 4.10
CA ARG A 2 17.40 -17.72 5.21
C ARG A 2 16.78 -16.35 4.95
N HIS A 3 15.61 -16.35 4.60
CA HIS A 3 14.31 -15.69 4.82
C HIS A 3 14.34 -14.21 5.20
N PHE A 4 13.98 -13.38 4.22
CA PHE A 4 13.37 -12.07 4.46
C PHE A 4 11.85 -12.29 4.54
N ILE A 5 11.28 -12.26 5.73
CA ILE A 5 9.84 -12.18 5.92
C ILE A 5 9.52 -10.69 5.96
N LEU A 6 9.02 -10.17 4.85
CA LEU A 6 8.43 -8.83 4.82
C LEU A 6 6.99 -8.97 5.32
N SER A 7 6.80 -8.94 6.63
CA SER A 7 5.49 -8.61 7.16
C SER A 7 5.24 -7.13 6.89
N MET A 8 4.32 -6.84 5.97
CA MET A 8 3.79 -5.51 5.71
C MET A 8 2.94 -5.09 6.93
N PHE A 9 3.59 -4.71 8.04
CA PHE A 9 2.97 -4.05 9.16
C PHE A 9 3.80 -2.84 9.54
N LEU A 10 3.17 -1.66 9.34
CA LEU A 10 3.41 -0.39 10.01
C LEU A 10 4.82 -0.20 10.58
N LEU A 11 5.63 0.52 9.84
CA LEU A 11 6.83 1.17 10.35
C LEU A 11 6.41 2.21 11.42
N ASN A 12 6.28 1.76 12.66
CA ASN A 12 6.43 2.67 13.78
C ASN A 12 7.90 3.07 13.83
N SER A 13 8.16 4.36 13.66
CA SER A 13 9.45 4.99 13.85
C SER A 13 9.99 4.65 15.24
N TRP A 14 10.93 3.70 15.30
CA TRP A 14 11.74 3.50 16.50
C TRP A 14 12.79 4.59 16.52
N ILE A 15 12.67 5.48 17.49
CA ILE A 15 13.72 6.44 17.82
C ILE A 15 14.94 5.62 18.27
N ALA A 16 15.95 5.56 17.42
CA ALA A 16 17.24 4.99 17.78
C ALA A 16 17.88 5.88 18.85
N PHE A 17 18.14 5.32 20.03
CA PHE A 17 18.91 6.01 21.05
C PHE A 17 20.30 6.33 20.52
N ALA A 18 20.54 7.59 20.24
CA ALA A 18 21.86 8.11 19.86
C ALA A 18 22.75 8.19 21.10
N GLN A 19 23.82 7.40 21.15
CA GLN A 19 24.91 7.71 22.07
C GLN A 19 25.69 8.90 21.55
N GLY A 20 25.72 9.96 22.33
CA GLY A 20 26.31 11.24 21.95
C GLY A 20 27.83 11.16 21.79
N VAL A 21 28.30 11.58 20.64
CA VAL A 21 29.58 12.26 20.45
C VAL A 21 29.32 13.36 19.42
N ASN A 22 29.57 14.60 19.82
CA ASN A 22 29.52 15.76 18.93
C ASN A 22 30.71 15.68 17.93
N ASN A 23 30.51 14.98 16.81
CA ASN A 23 31.46 15.02 15.72
C ASN A 23 30.71 15.33 14.42
N THR A 24 30.82 16.55 13.95
CA THR A 24 30.52 16.89 12.57
C THR A 24 31.54 16.14 11.71
N THR A 25 31.07 15.31 10.80
CA THR A 25 31.93 14.57 9.88
C THR A 25 31.69 15.02 8.44
N THR A 26 32.72 14.98 7.62
CA THR A 26 32.61 15.20 6.17
C THR A 26 31.71 14.14 5.48
N LEU A 27 31.42 13.03 6.16
CA LEU A 27 30.58 11.97 5.64
C LEU A 27 29.06 12.27 5.72
N VAL A 28 28.64 13.35 6.40
CA VAL A 28 27.23 13.78 6.44
C VAL A 28 26.68 13.96 5.02
N GLY A 29 25.49 13.42 4.77
CA GLY A 29 24.79 13.42 3.50
C GLY A 29 24.33 12.01 3.08
N SER A 30 23.72 11.94 1.91
CA SER A 30 23.24 10.69 1.35
C SER A 30 24.27 10.06 0.42
N TRP A 31 24.35 8.74 0.48
CA TRP A 31 25.26 7.91 -0.27
C TRP A 31 24.51 6.77 -0.92
N ILE A 32 24.84 6.42 -2.17
CA ILE A 32 24.15 5.38 -2.92
C ILE A 32 25.12 4.49 -3.68
N GLY A 33 24.81 3.20 -3.79
CA GLY A 33 25.54 2.24 -4.60
C GLY A 33 24.73 0.99 -4.88
N LYS A 34 25.33 0.09 -5.64
CA LYS A 34 24.73 -1.18 -6.01
C LYS A 34 25.43 -2.33 -5.32
N LEU A 35 24.63 -3.16 -4.64
CA LEU A 35 25.04 -4.40 -4.00
C LEU A 35 24.71 -5.58 -4.90
N SER A 36 25.74 -6.29 -5.37
CA SER A 36 25.54 -7.50 -6.18
C SER A 36 25.31 -8.72 -5.29
N VAL A 37 24.12 -9.33 -5.40
CA VAL A 37 23.73 -10.52 -4.66
C VAL A 37 23.41 -11.64 -5.66
N GLY A 38 24.41 -12.43 -6.00
CA GLY A 38 24.30 -13.42 -7.07
C GLY A 38 23.99 -12.74 -8.42
N PRO A 39 22.92 -13.13 -9.13
CA PRO A 39 22.54 -12.54 -10.41
C PRO A 39 21.78 -11.19 -10.28
N ARG A 40 21.50 -10.72 -9.07
CA ARG A 40 20.73 -9.50 -8.81
C ARG A 40 21.61 -8.37 -8.32
N GLU A 41 21.28 -7.15 -8.73
CA GLU A 41 21.79 -5.93 -8.15
C GLU A 41 20.70 -5.26 -7.32
N LEU A 42 21.05 -4.77 -6.14
CA LEU A 42 20.16 -4.01 -5.27
C LEU A 42 20.74 -2.62 -5.05
N ASN A 43 19.93 -1.59 -5.22
CA ASN A 43 20.30 -0.25 -4.82
C ASN A 43 20.31 -0.16 -3.27
N ILE A 44 21.41 0.30 -2.72
CA ILE A 44 21.59 0.51 -1.28
C ILE A 44 21.91 1.97 -1.04
N GLY A 45 21.09 2.62 -0.21
CA GLY A 45 21.31 3.99 0.27
C GLY A 45 21.83 3.97 1.71
N LEU A 46 22.75 4.87 2.04
CA LEU A 46 23.16 5.16 3.40
C LEU A 46 23.00 6.67 3.63
N ASN A 47 22.13 7.04 4.56
CA ASN A 47 21.92 8.44 4.92
C ASN A 47 22.58 8.71 6.27
N ILE A 48 23.39 9.76 6.31
CA ILE A 48 24.12 10.23 7.50
C ILE A 48 23.64 11.67 7.74
N GLU A 49 22.83 11.86 8.76
CA GLU A 49 22.19 13.15 9.05
C GLU A 49 22.60 13.69 10.42
N GLN A 50 22.69 15.00 10.53
CA GLN A 50 22.87 15.66 11.81
C GLN A 50 21.52 16.15 12.33
N GLN A 51 21.07 15.60 13.46
CA GLN A 51 19.80 15.95 14.11
C GLN A 51 20.07 16.31 15.58
N ASP A 52 19.68 17.50 16.01
CA ASP A 52 19.80 17.99 17.41
C ASP A 52 21.18 17.80 18.04
N GLY A 53 22.26 17.99 17.25
CA GLY A 53 23.65 17.82 17.70
C GLY A 53 24.15 16.37 17.68
N TYR A 54 23.36 15.42 17.22
CA TYR A 54 23.74 14.00 17.04
C TYR A 54 23.78 13.64 15.57
N VAL A 55 24.61 12.66 15.23
CA VAL A 55 24.62 12.08 13.89
C VAL A 55 23.79 10.79 13.89
N VAL A 56 22.78 10.75 13.05
CA VAL A 56 21.92 9.60 12.82
C VAL A 56 22.30 8.95 11.50
N CYS A 57 22.36 7.63 11.47
CA CYS A 57 22.60 6.88 10.24
C CYS A 57 21.38 5.98 9.95
N THR A 58 20.92 5.98 8.70
CA THR A 58 19.89 5.07 8.22
C THR A 58 20.32 4.41 6.92
N LEU A 59 19.84 3.18 6.70
CA LEU A 59 20.07 2.43 5.47
C LEU A 59 18.76 2.27 4.72
N ASP A 60 18.84 2.47 3.40
CA ASP A 60 17.75 2.28 2.47
C ASP A 60 18.03 1.09 1.54
N SER A 61 17.01 0.34 1.19
CA SER A 61 17.01 -0.63 0.10
C SER A 61 15.79 -0.40 -0.78
N PRO A 62 15.86 0.57 -1.71
CA PRO A 62 14.71 1.01 -2.50
C PRO A 62 14.07 -0.11 -3.31
N ASP A 63 14.88 -0.98 -3.91
CA ASP A 63 14.40 -2.12 -4.71
C ASP A 63 13.63 -3.15 -3.88
N GLN A 64 13.76 -3.10 -2.56
CA GLN A 64 13.04 -3.91 -1.60
C GLN A 64 11.94 -3.11 -0.88
N GLY A 65 11.69 -1.87 -1.29
CA GLY A 65 10.69 -0.99 -0.69
C GLY A 65 11.01 -0.55 0.74
N VAL A 66 12.28 -0.56 1.12
CA VAL A 66 12.71 -0.28 2.50
C VAL A 66 13.46 1.04 2.56
N LYS A 67 13.01 1.96 3.42
CA LYS A 67 13.67 3.24 3.71
C LYS A 67 13.85 3.43 5.22
N GLY A 68 14.91 4.13 5.60
CA GLY A 68 15.12 4.62 6.97
C GLY A 68 15.39 3.55 8.02
N ILE A 69 15.96 2.39 7.66
CA ILE A 69 16.35 1.41 8.67
C ILE A 69 17.44 1.99 9.55
N GLY A 70 17.18 2.13 10.84
CA GLY A 70 18.14 2.68 11.80
C GLY A 70 19.42 1.87 11.87
N CYS A 71 20.57 2.57 11.77
CA CYS A 71 21.89 2.00 11.89
C CYS A 71 22.50 2.37 13.24
N TYR A 72 23.07 1.39 13.94
CA TYR A 72 23.91 1.64 15.08
C TYR A 72 25.32 1.96 14.61
N LYS A 73 25.88 3.12 15.01
CA LYS A 73 27.22 3.55 14.64
C LYS A 73 28.26 2.87 15.53
N ASN A 74 29.11 2.04 14.94
CA ASN A 74 30.27 1.47 15.63
C ASN A 74 31.50 2.36 15.49
N LEU A 75 31.65 3.01 14.31
CA LEU A 75 32.69 3.95 13.98
C LEU A 75 32.14 4.99 13.00
N LEU A 76 32.45 6.26 13.22
CA LEU A 76 32.23 7.33 12.25
C LEU A 76 33.33 8.39 12.41
N THR A 77 34.14 8.54 11.39
CA THR A 77 35.19 9.54 11.28
C THR A 77 35.05 10.30 9.97
N ASP A 78 35.97 11.19 9.64
CA ASP A 78 36.02 11.86 8.33
C ASP A 78 36.50 10.95 7.19
N GLU A 79 37.06 9.80 7.51
CA GLU A 79 37.71 8.92 6.55
C GLU A 79 37.09 7.50 6.52
N ALA A 80 36.32 7.11 7.54
CA ALA A 80 35.79 5.77 7.66
C ALA A 80 34.46 5.70 8.39
N ILE A 81 33.65 4.70 8.00
CA ILE A 81 32.39 4.38 8.66
C ILE A 81 32.25 2.88 8.93
N LYS A 82 31.71 2.55 10.11
CA LYS A 82 31.25 1.21 10.43
C LYS A 82 29.90 1.28 11.12
N VAL A 83 28.90 0.65 10.53
CA VAL A 83 27.54 0.61 11.05
C VAL A 83 27.01 -0.80 11.12
N THR A 84 26.16 -1.04 12.11
CA THR A 84 25.39 -2.29 12.26
C THR A 84 23.91 -1.99 12.06
N VAL A 85 23.25 -2.76 11.21
CA VAL A 85 21.82 -2.66 10.90
C VAL A 85 21.13 -3.84 11.57
N SER A 86 20.87 -3.71 12.87
CA SER A 86 20.40 -4.82 13.73
C SER A 86 19.07 -5.42 13.26
N ALA A 87 18.18 -4.58 12.70
CA ALA A 87 16.87 -5.02 12.23
C ALA A 87 16.94 -6.11 11.14
N ILE A 88 18.03 -6.13 10.37
CA ILE A 88 18.23 -7.09 9.27
C ILE A 88 19.47 -7.97 9.48
N GLY A 89 20.13 -7.88 10.64
CA GLY A 89 21.35 -8.65 10.94
C GLY A 89 22.50 -8.35 9.99
N ALA A 90 22.63 -7.08 9.54
CA ALA A 90 23.64 -6.65 8.59
C ALA A 90 24.63 -5.66 9.20
N SER A 91 25.77 -5.47 8.53
CA SER A 91 26.74 -4.41 8.83
C SER A 91 27.39 -3.91 7.55
N TYR A 92 27.79 -2.63 7.56
CA TYR A 92 28.59 -2.04 6.50
C TYR A 92 29.83 -1.37 7.10
N GLU A 93 30.99 -1.66 6.52
CA GLU A 93 32.29 -1.11 6.93
C GLU A 93 33.01 -0.61 5.69
N ALA A 94 33.39 0.69 5.67
CA ALA A 94 33.96 1.32 4.50
C ALA A 94 34.90 2.46 4.87
N GLU A 95 35.81 2.76 3.94
CA GLU A 95 36.74 3.90 3.98
C GLU A 95 36.38 4.88 2.85
N LEU A 96 36.64 6.18 3.09
CA LEU A 96 36.45 7.22 2.09
C LEU A 96 37.69 7.26 1.18
N ILE A 97 37.55 6.75 -0.03
CA ILE A 97 38.62 6.69 -1.05
C ILE A 97 38.16 7.46 -2.28
N ASN A 98 38.89 8.50 -2.64
CA ASN A 98 38.57 9.34 -3.81
C ASN A 98 37.13 9.89 -3.84
N GLY A 99 36.55 10.18 -2.67
CA GLY A 99 35.19 10.71 -2.57
C GLY A 99 34.08 9.65 -2.60
N GLU A 100 34.42 8.36 -2.57
CA GLU A 100 33.52 7.24 -2.52
C GLU A 100 33.74 6.43 -1.23
N LEU A 101 32.65 5.88 -0.63
CA LEU A 101 32.76 4.95 0.47
C LEU A 101 32.96 3.54 -0.11
N VAL A 102 34.19 3.07 -0.05
CA VAL A 102 34.58 1.75 -0.59
C VAL A 102 34.67 0.76 0.56
N GLY A 103 33.84 -0.29 0.54
CA GLY A 103 33.76 -1.16 1.68
C GLY A 103 33.10 -2.50 1.44
N THR A 104 32.69 -3.10 2.56
CA THR A 104 32.09 -4.44 2.60
C THR A 104 30.76 -4.40 3.33
N PHE A 105 29.71 -4.85 2.67
CA PHE A 105 28.42 -5.16 3.27
C PHE A 105 28.40 -6.63 3.72
N SER A 106 28.03 -6.87 4.97
CA SER A 106 28.02 -8.21 5.54
C SER A 106 26.62 -8.52 6.05
N GLN A 107 26.04 -9.65 5.62
CA GLN A 107 24.72 -10.15 6.11
C GLN A 107 24.67 -11.68 6.06
N SER A 108 24.17 -12.30 7.11
CA SER A 108 23.98 -13.77 7.18
C SER A 108 25.22 -14.58 6.84
N GLY A 109 26.43 -14.08 7.20
CA GLY A 109 27.71 -14.72 6.91
C GLY A 109 28.29 -14.45 5.53
N LEU A 110 27.55 -13.80 4.65
CA LEU A 110 28.06 -13.32 3.35
C LEU A 110 28.77 -11.98 3.53
N LYS A 111 29.87 -11.80 2.80
CA LYS A 111 30.60 -10.55 2.69
C LYS A 111 30.63 -10.13 1.22
N LEU A 112 30.04 -9.00 0.92
CA LEU A 112 29.84 -8.51 -0.45
C LEU A 112 30.50 -7.13 -0.58
N PRO A 113 31.27 -6.87 -1.62
CA PRO A 113 31.82 -5.54 -1.88
C PRO A 113 30.66 -4.57 -2.14
N LEU A 114 30.74 -3.38 -1.53
CA LEU A 114 29.79 -2.30 -1.75
C LEU A 114 30.53 -0.97 -1.77
N THR A 115 30.44 -0.28 -2.90
CA THR A 115 30.94 1.09 -3.03
C THR A 115 29.75 2.04 -3.12
N LEU A 116 29.73 3.04 -2.23
CA LEU A 116 28.70 4.07 -2.23
C LEU A 116 29.30 5.41 -2.68
N LYS A 117 28.56 6.09 -3.57
CA LYS A 117 28.87 7.44 -4.07
C LYS A 117 27.91 8.43 -3.45
N ARG A 118 28.31 9.70 -3.36
CA ARG A 118 27.38 10.75 -2.93
C ARG A 118 26.21 10.85 -3.87
N GLY A 119 25.00 10.84 -3.33
CA GLY A 119 23.76 10.94 -4.07
C GLY A 119 22.60 10.29 -3.33
N GLU A 120 21.41 10.56 -3.83
CA GLU A 120 20.17 9.92 -3.37
C GLU A 120 19.62 9.02 -4.47
N TYR A 121 19.06 7.89 -4.09
CA TYR A 121 18.26 7.11 -5.02
C TYR A 121 16.95 7.84 -5.30
N LYS A 122 16.76 8.23 -6.54
CA LYS A 122 15.50 8.80 -7.03
C LYS A 122 14.95 7.86 -8.10
N PRO A 123 14.01 7.01 -7.75
CA PRO A 123 13.38 6.16 -8.75
C PRO A 123 12.71 7.04 -9.81
N LEU A 124 12.85 6.67 -11.07
CA LEU A 124 12.13 7.34 -12.14
C LEU A 124 10.63 7.06 -11.98
N ARG A 125 9.84 8.13 -12.07
CA ARG A 125 8.37 8.06 -12.03
C ARG A 125 7.82 8.83 -13.24
N PRO A 126 7.99 8.27 -14.46
CA PRO A 126 7.75 9.00 -15.71
C PRO A 126 6.29 9.41 -15.90
N GLN A 127 5.35 8.71 -15.23
CA GLN A 127 3.92 9.01 -15.33
C GLN A 127 3.46 10.11 -14.37
N THR A 128 4.31 10.49 -13.38
CA THR A 128 3.93 11.58 -12.47
C THR A 128 3.81 12.89 -13.25
N PRO A 129 2.63 13.53 -13.26
CA PRO A 129 2.43 14.75 -14.03
C PRO A 129 3.30 15.88 -13.51
N ALA A 130 3.93 16.60 -14.45
CA ALA A 130 4.77 17.76 -14.17
C ALA A 130 4.08 19.06 -14.61
N ALA A 131 4.34 20.13 -13.87
CA ALA A 131 3.87 21.47 -14.26
C ALA A 131 4.57 21.98 -15.55
N PRO A 132 3.88 22.78 -16.40
CA PRO A 132 2.51 23.26 -16.23
C PRO A 132 1.46 22.20 -16.61
N LEU A 133 0.41 22.07 -15.78
CA LEU A 133 -0.70 21.16 -16.07
C LEU A 133 -1.63 21.76 -17.13
N ALA A 134 -2.18 20.92 -18.01
CA ALA A 134 -3.15 21.34 -19.04
C ALA A 134 -4.57 21.53 -18.48
N TYR A 135 -4.80 21.28 -17.21
CA TYR A 135 -6.07 21.34 -16.51
C TYR A 135 -5.93 22.11 -15.21
N THR A 136 -7.06 22.49 -14.60
CA THR A 136 -7.08 23.23 -13.33
C THR A 136 -7.37 22.31 -12.16
N THR A 137 -6.83 22.66 -11.00
CA THR A 137 -7.10 22.00 -9.72
C THR A 137 -7.56 23.00 -8.69
N GLU A 138 -8.38 22.56 -7.74
CA GLU A 138 -8.90 23.36 -6.63
C GLU A 138 -8.69 22.59 -5.34
N GLU A 139 -8.02 23.23 -4.35
CA GLU A 139 -7.97 22.69 -2.99
C GLU A 139 -9.33 22.85 -2.33
N VAL A 140 -9.86 21.77 -1.82
CA VAL A 140 -11.19 21.72 -1.22
C VAL A 140 -11.15 21.06 0.14
N SER A 141 -12.18 21.33 0.95
CA SER A 141 -12.43 20.56 2.16
C SER A 141 -13.91 20.27 2.30
N PHE A 142 -14.22 19.14 2.94
CA PHE A 142 -15.56 18.70 3.26
C PHE A 142 -15.58 18.03 4.61
N THR A 143 -16.75 18.02 5.25
CA THR A 143 -16.88 17.54 6.63
C THR A 143 -17.72 16.27 6.67
N ASN A 144 -17.22 15.26 7.36
CA ASN A 144 -18.01 14.14 7.86
C ASN A 144 -18.48 14.51 9.27
N GLU A 145 -19.71 15.03 9.37
CA GLU A 145 -20.28 15.51 10.64
C GLU A 145 -20.56 14.35 11.61
N ILE A 146 -20.79 13.12 11.11
CA ILE A 146 -21.08 11.95 11.94
C ILE A 146 -19.83 11.52 12.72
N GLU A 147 -18.67 11.62 12.10
CA GLU A 147 -17.40 11.15 12.62
C GLU A 147 -16.49 12.28 13.11
N ASP A 148 -16.98 13.52 13.09
CA ASP A 148 -16.22 14.74 13.45
C ASP A 148 -14.86 14.82 12.71
N ALA A 149 -14.89 14.57 11.42
CA ALA A 149 -13.71 14.60 10.57
C ALA A 149 -13.85 15.69 9.48
N GLN A 150 -12.83 16.53 9.37
CA GLN A 150 -12.71 17.49 8.26
C GLN A 150 -11.66 16.96 7.30
N LEU A 151 -12.07 16.72 6.06
CA LEU A 151 -11.26 16.09 5.04
C LEU A 151 -10.81 17.12 4.02
N SER A 152 -9.52 17.10 3.70
CA SER A 152 -8.89 17.99 2.73
C SER A 152 -8.58 17.23 1.46
N GLY A 153 -8.87 17.81 0.32
CA GLY A 153 -8.67 17.16 -0.98
C GLY A 153 -8.32 18.12 -2.09
N THR A 154 -8.05 17.54 -3.25
CA THR A 154 -7.83 18.25 -4.51
C THR A 154 -8.90 17.83 -5.51
N LEU A 155 -9.73 18.77 -5.92
CA LEU A 155 -10.68 18.61 -7.02
C LEU A 155 -9.97 18.97 -8.33
N THR A 156 -9.87 18.02 -9.23
CA THR A 156 -9.25 18.15 -10.54
C THR A 156 -10.33 18.27 -11.60
N TYR A 157 -10.30 19.35 -12.39
CA TYR A 157 -11.23 19.59 -13.48
C TYR A 157 -10.65 19.08 -14.80
N PRO A 158 -11.47 18.67 -15.77
CA PRO A 158 -10.97 18.26 -17.07
C PRO A 158 -10.37 19.43 -17.86
N VAL A 159 -9.52 19.11 -18.81
CA VAL A 159 -8.99 20.08 -19.77
C VAL A 159 -10.14 20.84 -20.45
N ASN A 160 -10.01 22.15 -20.58
CA ASN A 160 -11.06 23.04 -21.13
C ASN A 160 -12.41 22.99 -20.40
N TYR A 161 -12.40 22.83 -19.07
CA TYR A 161 -13.60 22.70 -18.23
C TYR A 161 -14.66 23.76 -18.53
N GLU A 162 -14.27 25.04 -18.73
CA GLU A 162 -15.17 26.13 -18.99
C GLU A 162 -15.99 25.98 -20.30
N GLY A 163 -15.53 25.15 -21.23
CA GLY A 163 -16.22 24.81 -22.47
C GLY A 163 -17.33 23.76 -22.32
N TYR A 164 -17.41 23.10 -21.18
CA TYR A 164 -18.41 22.05 -20.95
C TYR A 164 -19.73 22.65 -20.42
N LYS A 165 -20.83 22.04 -20.82
CA LYS A 165 -22.14 22.33 -20.22
C LYS A 165 -22.17 21.86 -18.78
N ARG A 166 -22.60 22.70 -17.86
CA ARG A 166 -22.77 22.35 -16.44
C ARG A 166 -23.66 21.12 -16.28
N GLY A 167 -23.27 20.19 -15.43
CA GLY A 167 -24.01 18.97 -15.15
C GLY A 167 -23.84 17.85 -16.20
N THR A 168 -22.84 17.97 -17.11
CA THR A 168 -22.58 16.91 -18.11
C THR A 168 -21.29 16.15 -17.87
N ILE A 169 -20.35 16.72 -17.12
CA ILE A 169 -19.05 16.11 -16.85
C ILE A 169 -19.21 15.07 -15.73
N PRO A 170 -18.78 13.82 -15.93
CA PRO A 170 -18.70 12.85 -14.83
C PRO A 170 -17.58 13.24 -13.87
N VAL A 171 -17.77 12.92 -12.59
CA VAL A 171 -16.74 13.07 -11.55
C VAL A 171 -16.58 11.79 -10.76
N VAL A 172 -15.34 11.50 -10.36
CA VAL A 172 -14.96 10.31 -9.60
C VAL A 172 -14.34 10.74 -8.28
N LEU A 173 -14.90 10.29 -7.16
CA LEU A 173 -14.23 10.32 -5.86
C LEU A 173 -13.26 9.14 -5.79
N MET A 174 -12.01 9.36 -5.41
CA MET A 174 -11.01 8.31 -5.25
C MET A 174 -10.86 7.94 -3.77
N ILE A 175 -10.86 6.64 -3.48
CA ILE A 175 -10.81 6.07 -2.13
C ILE A 175 -9.59 5.17 -2.04
N SER A 176 -8.66 5.51 -1.16
CA SER A 176 -7.39 4.82 -0.96
C SER A 176 -7.55 3.41 -0.35
N GLY A 177 -6.49 2.63 -0.46
CA GLY A 177 -6.37 1.33 0.19
C GLY A 177 -6.17 1.42 1.71
N SER A 178 -5.88 0.29 2.36
CA SER A 178 -5.73 0.20 3.80
C SER A 178 -4.54 1.00 4.33
N GLY A 179 -4.71 1.52 5.54
CA GLY A 179 -3.73 2.39 6.21
C GLY A 179 -4.08 3.88 6.05
N ASN A 180 -3.25 4.73 6.66
CA ASN A 180 -3.43 6.18 6.57
C ASN A 180 -2.73 6.70 5.32
N GLN A 181 -3.47 7.01 4.28
CA GLN A 181 -2.97 7.40 2.97
C GLN A 181 -3.17 8.91 2.71
N ASN A 182 -2.21 9.50 2.00
CA ASN A 182 -2.45 10.82 1.43
C ASN A 182 -3.33 10.72 0.16
N ARG A 183 -3.82 11.85 -0.32
CA ARG A 183 -4.71 11.94 -1.49
C ARG A 183 -4.17 11.34 -2.78
N ASP A 184 -2.86 11.16 -2.88
CA ASP A 184 -2.20 10.58 -4.05
C ASP A 184 -2.01 9.06 -3.94
N GLU A 185 -2.38 8.47 -2.78
CA GLU A 185 -2.09 7.07 -2.41
C GLU A 185 -0.60 6.77 -2.61
N GLU A 186 0.25 7.64 -2.04
CA GLU A 186 1.69 7.61 -2.28
C GLU A 186 2.35 6.41 -1.63
N LEU A 187 2.82 5.48 -2.47
CA LEU A 187 3.50 4.25 -2.08
C LEU A 187 4.80 4.11 -2.88
N PHE A 188 5.93 3.94 -2.22
CA PHE A 188 7.23 3.75 -2.87
C PHE A 188 7.58 4.86 -3.89
N ASP A 189 7.27 6.11 -3.58
CA ASP A 189 7.38 7.28 -4.45
C ASP A 189 6.48 7.23 -5.71
N HIS A 190 5.61 6.25 -5.86
CA HIS A 190 4.50 6.28 -6.82
C HIS A 190 3.33 7.08 -6.28
N LYS A 191 2.60 7.72 -7.19
CA LYS A 191 1.39 8.50 -6.89
C LYS A 191 0.23 8.04 -7.78
N PRO A 192 -0.28 6.81 -7.56
CA PRO A 192 -1.28 6.21 -8.45
C PRO A 192 -2.49 7.10 -8.67
N PHE A 193 -3.05 7.68 -7.61
CA PHE A 193 -4.24 8.52 -7.74
C PHE A 193 -3.97 9.84 -8.44
N LEU A 194 -2.77 10.42 -8.29
CA LEU A 194 -2.39 11.60 -9.08
C LEU A 194 -2.29 11.27 -10.57
N VAL A 195 -1.71 10.12 -10.93
CA VAL A 195 -1.59 9.66 -12.32
C VAL A 195 -2.97 9.37 -12.92
N ILE A 196 -3.86 8.70 -12.17
CA ILE A 196 -5.24 8.46 -12.61
C ILE A 196 -5.96 9.78 -12.81
N ALA A 197 -5.86 10.73 -11.87
CA ALA A 197 -6.52 12.03 -11.96
C ALA A 197 -6.05 12.84 -13.17
N ASP A 198 -4.76 12.84 -13.47
CA ASP A 198 -4.18 13.48 -14.66
C ASP A 198 -4.75 12.85 -15.95
N PHE A 199 -4.77 11.52 -16.01
CA PHE A 199 -5.30 10.83 -17.17
C PHE A 199 -6.79 11.09 -17.38
N LEU A 200 -7.59 11.05 -16.31
CA LEU A 200 -9.02 11.34 -16.35
C LEU A 200 -9.29 12.78 -16.78
N ALA A 201 -8.54 13.76 -16.25
CA ALA A 201 -8.69 15.16 -16.63
C ALA A 201 -8.44 15.41 -18.14
N LYS A 202 -7.44 14.72 -18.70
CA LYS A 202 -7.14 14.74 -20.14
C LYS A 202 -8.23 14.08 -20.99
N ASN A 203 -9.07 13.25 -20.39
CA ASN A 203 -10.15 12.51 -21.06
C ASN A 203 -11.57 13.03 -20.71
N GLY A 204 -11.67 14.28 -20.20
CA GLY A 204 -12.96 14.93 -19.97
C GLY A 204 -13.70 14.50 -18.71
N ILE A 205 -13.01 13.95 -17.72
CA ILE A 205 -13.53 13.42 -16.46
C ILE A 205 -12.91 14.19 -15.31
N ALA A 206 -13.72 14.68 -14.37
CA ALA A 206 -13.26 15.31 -13.15
C ALA A 206 -12.96 14.24 -12.07
N SER A 207 -12.13 14.61 -11.09
CA SER A 207 -11.85 13.72 -9.96
C SER A 207 -11.64 14.49 -8.66
N LEU A 208 -12.02 13.87 -7.54
CA LEU A 208 -11.72 14.35 -6.20
C LEU A 208 -10.86 13.30 -5.49
N ARG A 209 -9.66 13.70 -5.09
CA ARG A 209 -8.73 12.93 -4.24
C ARG A 209 -8.68 13.62 -2.88
N TYR A 210 -8.66 12.88 -1.79
CA TYR A 210 -8.61 13.47 -0.45
C TYR A 210 -7.62 12.71 0.44
N ASP A 211 -7.04 13.42 1.39
CA ASP A 211 -6.21 12.82 2.44
C ASP A 211 -7.12 12.11 3.43
N ASP A 212 -6.79 10.90 3.83
CA ASP A 212 -7.51 10.17 4.87
C ASP A 212 -7.54 10.98 6.18
N ARG A 213 -8.50 10.68 7.04
CA ARG A 213 -8.59 11.33 8.37
C ARG A 213 -7.25 11.25 9.11
N GLY A 214 -6.80 12.37 9.66
CA GLY A 214 -5.55 12.49 10.40
C GLY A 214 -4.30 12.51 9.51
N VAL A 215 -4.45 12.59 8.19
CA VAL A 215 -3.34 12.69 7.24
C VAL A 215 -3.31 14.07 6.58
N GLY A 216 -2.12 14.60 6.31
CA GLY A 216 -1.94 15.87 5.64
C GLY A 216 -2.67 17.02 6.35
N LYS A 217 -3.68 17.60 5.67
CA LYS A 217 -4.54 18.66 6.25
C LYS A 217 -5.87 18.11 6.76
N SER A 218 -6.15 16.83 6.61
CA SER A 218 -7.36 16.20 7.14
C SER A 218 -7.25 15.99 8.65
N THR A 219 -8.35 16.22 9.35
CA THR A 219 -8.47 16.02 10.80
C THR A 219 -9.48 14.91 11.10
N GLY A 220 -9.66 14.60 12.37
CA GLY A 220 -10.63 13.62 12.83
C GLY A 220 -10.00 12.48 13.65
N PRO A 221 -10.81 11.69 14.33
CA PRO A 221 -10.32 10.58 15.14
C PRO A 221 -9.68 9.49 14.27
N THR A 222 -8.50 9.04 14.65
CA THR A 222 -7.77 7.94 13.98
C THR A 222 -7.70 6.68 14.83
N LYS A 223 -7.95 6.80 16.13
CA LYS A 223 -7.92 5.68 17.06
C LYS A 223 -9.15 4.80 16.88
N ASN A 224 -8.94 3.50 16.74
CA ASN A 224 -10.00 2.49 16.59
C ASN A 224 -10.86 2.64 15.31
N THR A 225 -10.39 3.36 14.30
CA THR A 225 -11.07 3.44 13.01
C THR A 225 -11.16 2.08 12.33
N THR A 226 -12.24 1.89 11.60
CA THR A 226 -12.51 0.71 10.78
C THR A 226 -12.84 1.14 9.35
N THR A 227 -13.02 0.19 8.46
CA THR A 227 -13.49 0.45 7.09
C THR A 227 -14.85 1.20 7.06
N GLU A 228 -15.70 1.03 8.08
CA GLU A 228 -16.98 1.76 8.16
C GLU A 228 -16.79 3.26 8.38
N ASN A 229 -15.77 3.65 9.15
CA ASN A 229 -15.44 5.07 9.34
C ASN A 229 -14.92 5.67 8.02
N ASN A 230 -14.07 4.93 7.27
CA ASN A 230 -13.59 5.35 5.96
C ASN A 230 -14.73 5.40 4.92
N LEU A 231 -15.72 4.50 5.01
CA LEU A 231 -16.94 4.58 4.22
C LEU A 231 -17.70 5.88 4.49
N ALA A 232 -17.88 6.25 5.76
CA ALA A 232 -18.57 7.48 6.12
C ALA A 232 -17.85 8.74 5.59
N ASP A 233 -16.51 8.73 5.57
CA ASP A 233 -15.71 9.80 4.96
C ASP A 233 -15.94 9.89 3.45
N ALA A 234 -15.94 8.75 2.77
CA ALA A 234 -16.20 8.70 1.34
C ALA A 234 -17.64 9.16 0.99
N GLU A 235 -18.64 8.78 1.79
CA GLU A 235 -20.03 9.23 1.62
C GLU A 235 -20.15 10.75 1.82
N ALA A 236 -19.43 11.35 2.77
CA ALA A 236 -19.34 12.81 2.93
C ALA A 236 -18.71 13.48 1.70
N GLY A 237 -17.68 12.88 1.10
CA GLY A 237 -17.08 13.34 -0.16
C GLY A 237 -18.08 13.34 -1.34
N ILE A 238 -18.90 12.30 -1.45
CA ILE A 238 -19.98 12.24 -2.45
C ILE A 238 -21.04 13.31 -2.18
N ALA A 239 -21.44 13.49 -0.93
CA ALA A 239 -22.40 14.55 -0.55
C ALA A 239 -21.86 15.94 -0.93
N TYR A 240 -20.57 16.19 -0.66
CA TYR A 240 -19.89 17.41 -1.10
C TYR A 240 -19.94 17.60 -2.62
N LEU A 241 -19.56 16.60 -3.41
CA LEU A 241 -19.60 16.69 -4.87
C LEU A 241 -21.01 16.97 -5.39
N ARG A 242 -22.04 16.34 -4.80
CA ARG A 242 -23.46 16.61 -5.13
C ARG A 242 -23.88 18.05 -4.81
N SER A 243 -23.41 18.60 -3.69
CA SER A 243 -23.73 19.96 -3.24
C SER A 243 -23.25 21.04 -4.21
N LEU A 244 -22.13 20.80 -4.91
CA LEU A 244 -21.57 21.72 -5.89
C LEU A 244 -22.47 21.93 -7.12
N LYS A 245 -23.32 20.95 -7.46
CA LYS A 245 -24.20 20.99 -8.64
C LYS A 245 -23.45 21.30 -9.95
N LYS A 246 -22.16 20.96 -10.01
CA LYS A 246 -21.27 21.20 -11.16
C LYS A 246 -21.24 20.00 -12.12
N PHE A 247 -21.39 18.80 -11.60
CA PHE A 247 -21.13 17.54 -12.28
C PHE A 247 -22.40 16.81 -12.71
N GLY A 248 -22.26 15.89 -13.66
CA GLY A 248 -23.30 14.98 -14.09
C GLY A 248 -23.35 13.72 -13.23
N LYS A 249 -22.87 12.60 -13.78
CA LYS A 249 -22.75 11.35 -13.03
C LYS A 249 -21.63 11.46 -11.98
N ILE A 250 -21.91 11.01 -10.78
CA ILE A 250 -20.96 11.01 -9.66
C ILE A 250 -20.69 9.56 -9.27
N GLY A 251 -19.45 9.12 -9.47
CA GLY A 251 -19.01 7.78 -9.13
C GLY A 251 -17.87 7.75 -8.13
N VAL A 252 -17.45 6.54 -7.79
CA VAL A 252 -16.27 6.27 -6.98
C VAL A 252 -15.29 5.36 -7.70
N LEU A 253 -14.01 5.54 -7.40
CA LEU A 253 -12.93 4.63 -7.76
C LEU A 253 -12.20 4.30 -6.45
N GLY A 254 -12.20 3.04 -6.06
CA GLY A 254 -11.49 2.60 -4.86
C GLY A 254 -10.42 1.58 -5.19
N HIS A 255 -9.27 1.69 -4.55
CA HIS A 255 -8.18 0.73 -4.66
C HIS A 255 -8.11 -0.13 -3.40
N SER A 256 -7.89 -1.44 -3.56
CA SER A 256 -7.72 -2.36 -2.43
C SER A 256 -8.90 -2.28 -1.44
N GLU A 257 -8.70 -1.90 -0.17
CA GLU A 257 -9.79 -1.64 0.78
C GLU A 257 -10.79 -0.60 0.25
N GLY A 258 -10.30 0.44 -0.43
CA GLY A 258 -11.16 1.42 -1.10
C GLY A 258 -12.10 0.81 -2.14
N GLY A 259 -11.67 -0.26 -2.82
CA GLY A 259 -12.50 -1.05 -3.71
C GLY A 259 -13.62 -1.80 -2.97
N THR A 260 -13.35 -2.31 -1.77
CA THR A 260 -14.37 -2.88 -0.87
C THR A 260 -15.36 -1.80 -0.42
N ILE A 261 -14.88 -0.60 -0.06
CA ILE A 261 -15.72 0.55 0.28
C ILE A 261 -16.60 0.94 -0.92
N ALA A 262 -16.05 0.93 -2.14
CA ALA A 262 -16.82 1.22 -3.34
C ALA A 262 -18.00 0.25 -3.52
N PHE A 263 -17.83 -1.04 -3.22
CA PHE A 263 -18.95 -2.01 -3.20
C PHE A 263 -20.00 -1.67 -2.13
N MET A 264 -19.58 -1.25 -0.93
CA MET A 264 -20.49 -0.82 0.12
C MET A 264 -21.31 0.40 -0.30
N MET A 265 -20.67 1.39 -0.92
CA MET A 265 -21.34 2.59 -1.46
C MET A 265 -22.32 2.26 -2.58
N GLY A 266 -21.96 1.32 -3.46
CA GLY A 266 -22.87 0.81 -4.49
C GLY A 266 -24.11 0.13 -3.91
N ALA A 267 -23.95 -0.65 -2.82
CA ALA A 267 -25.04 -1.28 -2.08
C ALA A 267 -25.95 -0.25 -1.40
N ASN A 268 -25.38 0.81 -0.85
CA ASN A 268 -26.08 1.95 -0.24
C ASN A 268 -26.74 2.89 -1.26
N ARG A 269 -26.50 2.67 -2.57
CA ARG A 269 -26.99 3.51 -3.68
C ARG A 269 -26.54 4.98 -3.59
N SER A 270 -25.40 5.22 -2.98
CA SER A 270 -24.84 6.56 -2.82
C SER A 270 -24.16 7.10 -4.09
N VAL A 271 -23.94 6.25 -5.09
CA VAL A 271 -23.19 6.59 -6.31
C VAL A 271 -23.89 6.17 -7.58
N ASP A 272 -23.60 6.86 -8.70
CA ASP A 272 -24.19 6.56 -10.01
C ASP A 272 -23.43 5.44 -10.76
N PHE A 273 -22.17 5.19 -10.39
CA PHE A 273 -21.31 4.09 -10.87
C PHE A 273 -20.15 3.88 -9.90
N LEU A 274 -19.50 2.73 -9.98
CA LEU A 274 -18.32 2.46 -9.17
C LEU A 274 -17.23 1.70 -9.95
N ILE A 275 -15.99 1.94 -9.55
CA ILE A 275 -14.81 1.25 -10.05
C ILE A 275 -14.05 0.67 -8.85
N SER A 276 -13.81 -0.63 -8.89
CA SER A 276 -13.01 -1.35 -7.90
C SER A 276 -11.71 -1.80 -8.54
N LEU A 277 -10.61 -1.22 -8.11
CA LEU A 277 -9.25 -1.59 -8.49
C LEU A 277 -8.69 -2.53 -7.42
N ALA A 278 -8.51 -3.80 -7.76
CA ALA A 278 -8.01 -4.82 -6.84
C ALA A 278 -8.73 -4.84 -5.48
N GLY A 279 -10.04 -4.59 -5.48
CA GLY A 279 -10.83 -4.55 -4.24
C GLY A 279 -11.17 -5.93 -3.71
N GLY A 280 -11.05 -6.11 -2.39
CA GLY A 280 -11.42 -7.36 -1.72
C GLY A 280 -12.93 -7.63 -1.86
N ALA A 281 -13.27 -8.77 -2.46
CA ALA A 281 -14.63 -9.23 -2.68
C ALA A 281 -14.94 -10.57 -1.98
N ALA A 282 -13.93 -11.37 -1.72
CA ALA A 282 -14.00 -12.53 -0.83
C ALA A 282 -14.13 -12.07 0.63
N LYS A 283 -14.46 -12.98 1.54
CA LYS A 283 -14.47 -12.66 2.97
C LYS A 283 -13.12 -12.16 3.42
N GLY A 284 -13.09 -11.16 4.30
CA GLY A 284 -11.83 -10.54 4.75
C GLY A 284 -10.81 -11.54 5.29
N ILE A 285 -11.27 -12.56 6.03
CA ILE A 285 -10.38 -13.65 6.49
C ILE A 285 -9.75 -14.41 5.32
N ASP A 286 -10.50 -14.67 4.24
CA ASP A 286 -9.98 -15.40 3.07
C ASP A 286 -8.97 -14.53 2.30
N VAL A 287 -9.22 -13.23 2.16
CA VAL A 287 -8.28 -12.29 1.54
C VAL A 287 -6.95 -12.28 2.30
N ILE A 288 -6.98 -12.12 3.63
CA ILE A 288 -5.75 -12.04 4.43
C ILE A 288 -5.00 -13.36 4.47
N VAL A 289 -5.68 -14.50 4.55
CA VAL A 289 -5.03 -15.83 4.52
C VAL A 289 -4.41 -16.06 3.14
N GLY A 290 -5.17 -15.82 2.05
CA GLY A 290 -4.65 -15.96 0.68
C GLY A 290 -3.43 -15.08 0.41
N GLN A 291 -3.43 -13.83 0.84
CA GLN A 291 -2.28 -12.92 0.76
C GLN A 291 -1.04 -13.48 1.45
N ASN A 292 -1.20 -14.04 2.66
CA ASN A 292 -0.09 -14.64 3.40
C ASN A 292 0.45 -15.89 2.66
N GLY A 293 -0.44 -16.77 2.20
CA GLY A 293 -0.06 -17.97 1.44
C GLY A 293 0.71 -17.62 0.16
N ALA A 294 0.21 -16.67 -0.63
CA ALA A 294 0.87 -16.21 -1.85
C ALA A 294 2.26 -15.61 -1.59
N ALA A 295 2.40 -14.80 -0.53
CA ALA A 295 3.68 -14.21 -0.15
C ALA A 295 4.69 -15.29 0.31
N MET A 296 4.24 -16.30 1.05
CA MET A 296 5.08 -17.43 1.47
C MET A 296 5.51 -18.29 0.28
N GLN A 297 4.60 -18.54 -0.67
CA GLN A 297 4.91 -19.27 -1.89
C GLN A 297 5.98 -18.54 -2.73
N LEU A 298 5.85 -17.23 -2.90
CA LEU A 298 6.86 -16.41 -3.58
C LEU A 298 8.24 -16.52 -2.91
N GLN A 299 8.28 -16.68 -1.58
CA GLN A 299 9.51 -16.85 -0.81
C GLN A 299 10.07 -18.28 -0.84
N GLY A 300 9.40 -19.21 -1.51
CA GLY A 300 9.82 -20.61 -1.60
C GLY A 300 9.60 -21.40 -0.31
N VAL A 301 8.65 -20.98 0.53
CA VAL A 301 8.27 -21.77 1.70
C VAL A 301 7.64 -23.09 1.24
N PRO A 302 8.00 -24.24 1.84
CA PRO A 302 7.40 -25.51 1.50
C PRO A 302 5.88 -25.51 1.62
N GLN A 303 5.19 -26.14 0.67
CA GLN A 303 3.73 -26.14 0.60
C GLN A 303 3.06 -26.66 1.87
N GLU A 304 3.60 -27.70 2.48
CA GLU A 304 3.12 -28.27 3.76
C GLU A 304 3.10 -27.22 4.89
N ILE A 305 4.14 -26.37 4.95
CA ILE A 305 4.21 -25.30 5.96
C ILE A 305 3.18 -24.22 5.67
N ILE A 306 2.94 -23.89 4.39
CA ILE A 306 1.92 -22.92 3.99
C ILE A 306 0.53 -23.43 4.42
N GLU A 307 0.21 -24.69 4.12
CA GLU A 307 -1.08 -25.29 4.48
C GLU A 307 -1.30 -25.32 5.99
N ASP A 308 -0.29 -25.76 6.77
CA ASP A 308 -0.35 -25.74 8.23
C ASP A 308 -0.52 -24.32 8.79
N TYR A 309 0.18 -23.34 8.20
CA TYR A 309 0.09 -21.94 8.61
C TYR A 309 -1.28 -21.36 8.30
N ASP A 310 -1.84 -21.65 7.13
CA ASP A 310 -3.18 -21.20 6.74
C ASP A 310 -4.25 -21.71 7.69
N VAL A 311 -4.18 -23.00 8.07
CA VAL A 311 -5.09 -23.59 9.09
C VAL A 311 -4.96 -22.85 10.42
N ALA A 312 -3.72 -22.67 10.91
CA ALA A 312 -3.46 -21.99 12.17
C ALA A 312 -3.94 -20.55 12.15
N LEU A 313 -3.66 -19.82 11.06
CA LEU A 313 -4.03 -18.42 10.89
C LEU A 313 -5.56 -18.22 10.86
N ARG A 314 -6.27 -19.14 10.19
CA ARG A 314 -7.74 -19.13 10.17
C ARG A 314 -8.33 -19.35 11.57
N ILE A 315 -7.77 -20.24 12.37
CA ILE A 315 -8.23 -20.46 13.75
C ILE A 315 -7.97 -19.20 14.59
N VAL A 316 -6.76 -18.63 14.52
CA VAL A 316 -6.38 -17.41 15.22
C VAL A 316 -7.34 -16.25 14.89
N TYR A 317 -7.64 -16.07 13.61
CA TYR A 317 -8.51 -14.98 13.16
C TYR A 317 -10.00 -15.25 13.47
N THR A 318 -10.44 -16.49 13.46
CA THR A 318 -11.79 -16.85 13.88
C THR A 318 -11.99 -16.58 15.38
N ASP A 319 -11.00 -16.96 16.20
CA ASP A 319 -11.03 -16.68 17.64
C ASP A 319 -10.99 -15.15 17.91
N ARG A 320 -10.22 -14.40 17.12
CA ARG A 320 -10.20 -12.93 17.18
C ARG A 320 -11.57 -12.31 16.85
N ILE A 321 -12.22 -12.75 15.76
CA ILE A 321 -13.55 -12.27 15.36
C ILE A 321 -14.58 -12.57 16.45
N SER A 322 -14.46 -13.71 17.12
CA SER A 322 -15.37 -14.10 18.20
C SER A 322 -15.15 -13.32 19.50
N GLY A 323 -14.08 -12.54 19.60
CA GLY A 323 -13.70 -11.82 20.83
C GLY A 323 -13.12 -12.72 21.90
N LYS A 324 -12.58 -13.90 21.56
CA LYS A 324 -11.96 -14.81 22.50
C LYS A 324 -10.75 -14.18 23.18
N GLU A 325 -10.76 -14.13 24.48
CA GLU A 325 -9.66 -13.63 25.29
C GLU A 325 -8.51 -14.62 25.33
N ILE A 326 -7.29 -14.18 24.96
CA ILE A 326 -6.08 -15.00 24.93
C ILE A 326 -5.06 -14.34 25.83
N THR A 327 -4.85 -14.91 27.03
CA THR A 327 -3.94 -14.38 28.06
C THR A 327 -2.50 -14.72 27.75
N ASP A 328 -2.17 -16.00 27.56
CA ASP A 328 -0.86 -16.45 27.10
C ASP A 328 -0.92 -16.83 25.63
N LYS A 329 -0.43 -15.93 24.80
CA LYS A 329 -0.46 -16.09 23.34
C LYS A 329 0.47 -17.17 22.84
N SER A 330 1.60 -17.35 23.51
CA SER A 330 2.60 -18.38 23.12
C SER A 330 2.08 -19.77 23.43
N GLU A 331 1.57 -19.98 24.64
CA GLU A 331 0.94 -21.24 25.07
C GLU A 331 -0.29 -21.57 24.18
N TYR A 332 -1.09 -20.54 23.86
CA TYR A 332 -2.22 -20.71 22.96
C TYR A 332 -1.80 -21.23 21.58
N ILE A 333 -0.75 -20.67 20.96
CA ILE A 333 -0.25 -21.13 19.64
C ILE A 333 0.33 -22.54 19.72
N GLU A 334 1.08 -22.87 20.78
CA GLU A 334 1.59 -24.23 20.96
C GLU A 334 0.44 -25.24 21.09
N THR A 335 -0.57 -24.94 21.92
CA THR A 335 -1.74 -25.79 22.12
C THR A 335 -2.55 -25.93 20.82
N LEU A 336 -2.73 -24.83 20.07
CA LEU A 336 -3.40 -24.82 18.77
C LEU A 336 -2.70 -25.77 17.79
N CYS A 337 -1.36 -25.67 17.67
CA CYS A 337 -0.58 -26.52 16.79
C CYS A 337 -0.68 -28.00 17.20
N GLN A 338 -0.56 -28.30 18.47
CA GLN A 338 -0.67 -29.66 18.98
C GLN A 338 -2.05 -30.28 18.73
N THR A 339 -3.12 -29.53 19.05
CA THR A 339 -4.51 -29.98 18.90
C THR A 339 -4.84 -30.28 17.45
N ASN A 340 -4.35 -29.46 16.51
CA ASN A 340 -4.64 -29.60 15.09
C ASN A 340 -3.54 -30.35 14.33
N LYS A 341 -2.53 -30.90 15.03
CA LYS A 341 -1.40 -31.67 14.47
C LYS A 341 -0.62 -30.90 13.40
N LEU A 342 -0.45 -29.57 13.61
CA LEU A 342 0.26 -28.71 12.70
C LEU A 342 1.75 -28.66 13.03
N THR A 343 2.58 -28.70 11.99
CA THR A 343 4.05 -28.71 12.11
C THR A 343 4.61 -27.37 11.62
N LEU A 344 4.65 -26.39 12.52
CA LEU A 344 5.14 -25.03 12.18
C LEU A 344 6.49 -24.74 12.83
N PRO A 345 7.47 -24.23 12.06
CA PRO A 345 8.72 -23.69 12.62
C PRO A 345 8.46 -22.51 13.57
N ASN A 346 9.36 -22.29 14.53
CA ASN A 346 9.20 -21.29 15.59
C ASN A 346 8.99 -19.85 15.06
N ASN A 347 9.59 -19.48 13.93
CA ASN A 347 9.39 -18.18 13.32
C ASN A 347 7.94 -17.98 12.84
N PHE A 348 7.28 -19.03 12.32
CA PHE A 348 5.87 -18.95 11.92
C PHE A 348 4.95 -18.90 13.15
N LYS A 349 5.23 -19.68 14.20
CA LYS A 349 4.50 -19.58 15.47
C LYS A 349 4.62 -18.17 16.07
N SER A 350 5.80 -17.56 16.05
CA SER A 350 6.01 -16.17 16.48
C SER A 350 5.23 -15.16 15.65
N ASN A 351 5.06 -15.39 14.35
CA ASN A 351 4.21 -14.55 13.51
C ASN A 351 2.73 -14.69 13.87
N LEU A 352 2.24 -15.88 14.16
CA LEU A 352 0.86 -16.08 14.64
C LEU A 352 0.59 -15.33 15.96
N VAL A 353 1.56 -15.30 16.89
CA VAL A 353 1.49 -14.47 18.12
C VAL A 353 1.33 -12.99 17.78
N LYS A 354 2.04 -12.49 16.76
CA LYS A 354 1.88 -11.10 16.28
C LYS A 354 0.48 -10.87 15.69
N CYS A 355 -0.07 -11.83 14.94
CA CYS A 355 -1.43 -11.75 14.38
C CYS A 355 -2.52 -11.64 15.46
N ILE A 356 -2.32 -12.24 16.63
CA ILE A 356 -3.21 -12.04 17.79
C ILE A 356 -3.09 -10.61 18.34
N THR A 357 -1.91 -10.03 18.31
CA THR A 357 -1.58 -8.78 19.02
C THR A 357 -1.90 -7.53 18.20
N PHE A 358 -1.57 -7.54 16.90
CA PHE A 358 -1.60 -6.36 16.05
C PHE A 358 -2.87 -6.26 15.18
N GLY A 359 -3.06 -5.08 14.56
CA GLY A 359 -4.13 -4.82 13.60
C GLY A 359 -5.39 -4.17 14.20
N GLY A 360 -5.48 -4.08 15.52
CA GLY A 360 -6.56 -3.31 16.19
C GLY A 360 -7.99 -3.67 15.74
N ASN A 361 -8.89 -2.71 15.90
CA ASN A 361 -10.31 -2.86 15.53
C ASN A 361 -10.50 -3.00 14.03
N TRP A 362 -9.68 -2.31 13.24
CA TRP A 362 -9.73 -2.39 11.78
C TRP A 362 -9.60 -3.84 11.30
N LEU A 363 -8.55 -4.54 11.72
CA LEU A 363 -8.33 -5.92 11.30
C LEU A 363 -9.47 -6.84 11.76
N THR A 364 -9.93 -6.69 13.00
CA THR A 364 -11.04 -7.51 13.53
C THR A 364 -12.31 -7.32 12.71
N TRP A 365 -12.63 -6.07 12.35
CA TRP A 365 -13.76 -5.75 11.50
C TRP A 365 -13.59 -6.33 10.09
N TYR A 366 -12.43 -6.08 9.45
CA TYR A 366 -12.13 -6.51 8.09
C TYR A 366 -12.21 -8.04 7.94
N LEU A 367 -11.60 -8.78 8.87
CA LEU A 367 -11.64 -10.25 8.88
C LEU A 367 -13.08 -10.81 8.93
N GLY A 368 -13.95 -10.16 9.67
CA GLY A 368 -15.37 -10.57 9.82
C GLY A 368 -16.27 -10.15 8.66
N TYR A 369 -15.81 -9.24 7.81
CA TYR A 369 -16.64 -8.67 6.75
C TYR A 369 -16.78 -9.61 5.54
N ASP A 370 -17.99 -9.67 5.00
CA ASP A 370 -18.34 -10.44 3.80
C ASP A 370 -18.88 -9.51 2.71
N PRO A 371 -18.04 -9.07 1.76
CA PRO A 371 -18.42 -8.14 0.70
C PRO A 371 -19.50 -8.69 -0.25
N ALA A 372 -19.63 -10.01 -0.40
CA ALA A 372 -20.61 -10.63 -1.30
C ALA A 372 -22.05 -10.15 -1.01
N LYS A 373 -22.37 -9.90 0.28
CA LYS A 373 -23.66 -9.37 0.70
C LYS A 373 -23.92 -7.94 0.21
N ALA A 374 -22.90 -7.12 0.16
CA ALA A 374 -22.99 -5.76 -0.41
C ALA A 374 -23.07 -5.83 -1.94
N ILE A 375 -22.18 -6.59 -2.58
CA ILE A 375 -22.11 -6.75 -4.03
C ILE A 375 -23.47 -7.19 -4.59
N SER A 376 -24.19 -8.11 -3.94
CA SER A 376 -25.51 -8.59 -4.38
C SER A 376 -26.62 -7.53 -4.39
N LYS A 377 -26.42 -6.40 -3.71
CA LYS A 377 -27.39 -5.30 -3.62
C LYS A 377 -27.13 -4.16 -4.61
N ILE A 378 -25.97 -4.15 -5.28
CA ILE A 378 -25.56 -3.07 -6.18
C ILE A 378 -26.50 -3.00 -7.39
N LYS A 379 -26.91 -1.78 -7.76
CA LYS A 379 -27.77 -1.52 -8.93
C LYS A 379 -27.09 -0.68 -10.00
N CYS A 380 -26.12 0.13 -9.63
CA CYS A 380 -25.37 0.96 -10.58
C CYS A 380 -24.39 0.12 -11.42
N PRO A 381 -23.89 0.63 -12.54
CA PRO A 381 -22.78 0.02 -13.28
C PRO A 381 -21.55 -0.15 -12.40
N VAL A 382 -20.87 -1.29 -12.54
CA VAL A 382 -19.64 -1.65 -11.83
C VAL A 382 -18.54 -1.97 -12.82
N MET A 383 -17.38 -1.38 -12.62
CA MET A 383 -16.13 -1.81 -13.24
C MET A 383 -15.25 -2.42 -12.16
N ALA A 384 -14.94 -3.73 -12.26
CA ALA A 384 -14.07 -4.42 -11.31
C ALA A 384 -12.85 -4.97 -12.03
N LEU A 385 -11.68 -4.52 -11.61
CA LEU A 385 -10.40 -4.81 -12.25
C LEU A 385 -9.45 -5.46 -11.27
N ASN A 386 -8.65 -6.43 -11.74
CA ASN A 386 -7.56 -7.01 -10.96
C ASN A 386 -6.44 -7.51 -11.86
N GLY A 387 -5.24 -7.68 -11.31
CA GLY A 387 -4.09 -8.25 -12.02
C GLY A 387 -3.87 -9.72 -11.68
N THR A 388 -3.39 -10.52 -12.65
CA THR A 388 -3.09 -11.96 -12.44
C THR A 388 -1.93 -12.19 -11.47
N LEU A 389 -1.05 -11.21 -11.30
CA LEU A 389 0.09 -11.25 -10.38
C LEU A 389 -0.14 -10.39 -9.12
N ASP A 390 -1.40 -10.08 -8.81
CA ASP A 390 -1.76 -9.48 -7.53
C ASP A 390 -1.66 -10.51 -6.41
N LEU A 391 -0.66 -10.33 -5.54
CA LEU A 391 -0.41 -11.21 -4.38
C LEU A 391 -1.01 -10.66 -3.08
N GLN A 392 -1.71 -9.52 -3.12
CA GLN A 392 -2.40 -8.97 -1.95
C GLN A 392 -3.90 -9.28 -1.98
N VAL A 393 -4.55 -9.07 -3.11
CA VAL A 393 -5.95 -9.40 -3.36
C VAL A 393 -5.99 -10.33 -4.57
N LEU A 394 -5.85 -11.62 -4.31
CA LEU A 394 -5.74 -12.62 -5.38
C LEU A 394 -6.94 -12.54 -6.33
N SER A 395 -6.69 -12.35 -7.62
CA SER A 395 -7.73 -12.27 -8.64
C SER A 395 -8.57 -13.55 -8.71
N SER A 396 -7.91 -14.71 -8.52
CA SER A 396 -8.52 -16.04 -8.47
C SER A 396 -9.60 -16.18 -7.40
N ASP A 397 -9.46 -15.48 -6.29
CA ASP A 397 -10.38 -15.58 -5.14
C ASP A 397 -11.47 -14.51 -5.19
N ASN A 398 -11.17 -13.35 -5.73
CA ASN A 398 -12.03 -12.17 -5.64
C ASN A 398 -12.91 -11.97 -6.88
N LEU A 399 -12.38 -12.09 -8.09
CA LEU A 399 -13.19 -11.90 -9.31
C LEU A 399 -14.34 -12.91 -9.46
N PRO A 400 -14.19 -14.21 -9.11
CA PRO A 400 -15.32 -15.14 -9.12
C PRO A 400 -16.44 -14.72 -8.18
N VAL A 401 -16.14 -14.22 -6.98
CA VAL A 401 -17.15 -13.74 -6.02
C VAL A 401 -17.93 -12.56 -6.61
N ILE A 402 -17.24 -11.62 -7.29
CA ILE A 402 -17.91 -10.51 -7.96
C ILE A 402 -18.82 -11.02 -9.08
N ARG A 403 -18.32 -11.91 -9.95
CA ARG A 403 -19.10 -12.48 -11.07
C ARG A 403 -20.34 -13.22 -10.60
N GLN A 404 -20.23 -13.93 -9.48
CA GLN A 404 -21.33 -14.72 -8.94
C GLN A 404 -22.43 -13.86 -8.27
N ASN A 405 -22.03 -12.79 -7.59
CA ASN A 405 -22.94 -12.03 -6.72
C ASN A 405 -23.44 -10.72 -7.34
N LEU A 406 -22.70 -10.13 -8.29
CA LEU A 406 -23.07 -8.85 -8.90
C LEU A 406 -24.32 -9.04 -9.78
N PRO A 407 -25.43 -8.29 -9.53
CA PRO A 407 -26.60 -8.30 -10.39
C PRO A 407 -26.24 -7.92 -11.84
N LYS A 408 -26.89 -8.57 -12.79
CA LYS A 408 -26.65 -8.31 -14.22
C LYS A 408 -26.92 -6.86 -14.56
N ASN A 409 -25.91 -6.18 -15.10
CA ASN A 409 -26.00 -4.84 -15.63
C ASN A 409 -25.17 -4.78 -16.93
N LYS A 410 -25.80 -4.38 -18.06
CA LYS A 410 -25.13 -4.37 -19.38
C LYS A 410 -23.93 -3.44 -19.47
N ASN A 411 -23.85 -2.48 -18.56
CA ASN A 411 -22.77 -1.51 -18.48
C ASN A 411 -21.69 -1.93 -17.46
N SER A 412 -21.84 -3.04 -16.76
CA SER A 412 -20.80 -3.53 -15.86
C SER A 412 -19.73 -4.29 -16.62
N LEU A 413 -18.49 -4.16 -16.16
CA LEU A 413 -17.29 -4.81 -16.70
C LEU A 413 -16.49 -5.45 -15.55
N ILE A 414 -16.13 -6.73 -15.71
CA ILE A 414 -15.21 -7.42 -14.80
C ILE A 414 -14.05 -7.91 -15.66
N LYS A 415 -12.87 -7.33 -15.46
CA LYS A 415 -11.68 -7.63 -16.27
C LYS A 415 -10.49 -7.98 -15.39
N GLU A 416 -9.77 -9.01 -15.80
CA GLU A 416 -8.47 -9.39 -15.27
C GLU A 416 -7.39 -9.01 -16.27
N TYR A 417 -6.27 -8.48 -15.78
CA TYR A 417 -5.13 -8.10 -16.62
C TYR A 417 -3.97 -9.04 -16.36
N ASP A 418 -3.44 -9.58 -17.42
CA ASP A 418 -2.28 -10.44 -17.35
C ASP A 418 -1.03 -9.67 -16.93
N SER A 419 -0.19 -10.32 -16.11
CA SER A 419 1.12 -9.81 -15.69
C SER A 419 1.09 -8.47 -14.94
N LEU A 420 -0.06 -8.05 -14.37
CA LEU A 420 -0.15 -6.89 -13.51
C LEU A 420 -0.19 -7.28 -12.02
N ASN A 421 0.51 -6.51 -11.20
CA ASN A 421 0.51 -6.64 -9.73
C ASN A 421 -0.64 -5.86 -9.07
N HIS A 422 -0.63 -5.76 -7.73
CA HIS A 422 -1.66 -5.06 -6.94
C HIS A 422 -1.80 -3.57 -7.28
N LEU A 423 -0.72 -2.89 -7.70
CA LEU A 423 -0.73 -1.49 -8.15
C LEU A 423 -0.99 -1.37 -9.67
N PHE A 424 -1.33 -2.46 -10.34
CA PHE A 424 -1.51 -2.51 -11.80
C PHE A 424 -0.24 -2.13 -12.58
N GLN A 425 0.93 -2.45 -12.05
CA GLN A 425 2.22 -2.33 -12.71
C GLN A 425 2.55 -3.65 -13.44
N HIS A 426 3.14 -3.57 -14.63
CA HIS A 426 3.67 -4.75 -15.31
C HIS A 426 4.83 -5.35 -14.51
N CYS A 427 4.75 -6.63 -14.24
CA CYS A 427 5.75 -7.35 -13.44
C CYS A 427 5.89 -8.79 -13.89
N THR A 428 6.82 -9.50 -13.27
CA THR A 428 6.96 -10.96 -13.36
C THR A 428 6.55 -11.60 -12.04
N PRO A 429 6.29 -12.91 -11.97
CA PRO A 429 5.98 -13.57 -10.71
C PRO A 429 7.00 -13.30 -9.60
N THR A 430 8.28 -13.16 -9.94
CA THR A 430 9.36 -12.91 -8.96
C THR A 430 9.49 -11.44 -8.55
N THR A 431 8.88 -10.52 -9.27
CA THR A 431 8.95 -9.07 -9.01
C THR A 431 7.60 -8.46 -8.59
N ALA A 432 6.57 -9.28 -8.43
CA ALA A 432 5.20 -8.84 -8.14
C ALA A 432 5.06 -7.96 -6.89
N LEU A 433 5.92 -8.13 -5.89
CA LEU A 433 5.97 -7.32 -4.68
C LEU A 433 7.06 -6.23 -4.69
N ASN A 434 7.80 -6.08 -5.80
CA ASN A 434 8.90 -5.12 -5.88
C ASN A 434 8.43 -3.76 -6.44
N TYR A 435 7.33 -3.25 -5.91
CA TYR A 435 6.66 -2.03 -6.39
C TYR A 435 7.61 -0.85 -6.61
N GLY A 436 8.51 -0.61 -5.68
CA GLY A 436 9.45 0.51 -5.72
C GLY A 436 10.49 0.45 -6.83
N ALA A 437 10.84 -0.76 -7.28
CA ALA A 437 11.83 -0.97 -8.35
C ALA A 437 11.23 -0.81 -9.76
N ILE A 438 9.91 -0.89 -9.88
CA ILE A 438 9.20 -0.74 -11.16
C ILE A 438 9.02 0.76 -11.42
N GLU A 439 9.38 1.25 -12.61
CA GLU A 439 9.24 2.67 -12.96
C GLU A 439 7.79 3.05 -13.29
N GLU A 440 7.03 2.12 -13.85
CA GLU A 440 5.61 2.28 -14.17
C GLU A 440 4.80 2.44 -12.89
N THR A 441 3.96 3.47 -12.81
CA THR A 441 3.05 3.68 -11.68
C THR A 441 1.77 2.88 -11.84
N ILE A 442 1.21 2.87 -13.04
CA ILE A 442 0.01 2.09 -13.40
C ILE A 442 -0.04 1.87 -14.90
N SER A 443 -0.45 0.68 -15.34
CA SER A 443 -0.56 0.33 -16.74
C SER A 443 -1.44 1.31 -17.53
N GLU A 444 -0.92 1.77 -18.66
CA GLU A 444 -1.66 2.67 -19.55
C GLU A 444 -2.94 2.03 -20.10
N GLU A 445 -2.97 0.71 -20.26
CA GLU A 445 -4.16 -0.04 -20.67
C GLU A 445 -5.27 0.11 -19.63
N VAL A 446 -4.94 -0.01 -18.34
CA VAL A 446 -5.90 0.16 -17.23
C VAL A 446 -6.45 1.59 -17.21
N LEU A 447 -5.58 2.58 -17.35
CA LEU A 447 -5.99 4.00 -17.42
C LEU A 447 -6.96 4.27 -18.59
N LYS A 448 -6.67 3.72 -19.77
CA LYS A 448 -7.52 3.83 -20.97
C LYS A 448 -8.88 3.16 -20.76
N ASP A 449 -8.89 1.96 -20.20
CA ASP A 449 -10.12 1.23 -19.95
C ASP A 449 -11.03 1.98 -18.96
N ILE A 450 -10.46 2.51 -17.87
CA ILE A 450 -11.20 3.33 -16.90
C ILE A 450 -11.84 4.54 -17.58
N ALA A 451 -11.05 5.35 -18.29
CA ALA A 451 -11.55 6.56 -18.92
C ALA A 451 -12.61 6.27 -19.99
N ASN A 452 -12.37 5.28 -20.83
CA ASN A 452 -13.30 4.87 -21.87
C ASN A 452 -14.62 4.37 -21.26
N TRP A 453 -14.55 3.51 -20.23
CA TRP A 453 -15.75 2.98 -19.59
C TRP A 453 -16.59 4.09 -18.94
N ILE A 454 -15.99 5.01 -18.19
CA ILE A 454 -16.71 6.15 -17.62
C ILE A 454 -17.40 6.95 -18.72
N ASN A 455 -16.74 7.14 -19.86
CA ASN A 455 -17.31 7.87 -21.01
C ASN A 455 -18.48 7.15 -21.68
N THR A 456 -18.63 5.84 -21.52
CA THR A 456 -19.80 5.08 -22.03
C THR A 456 -21.02 5.21 -21.13
N ILE A 457 -20.86 5.53 -19.85
CA ILE A 457 -21.94 5.58 -18.85
C ILE A 457 -22.39 7.01 -18.51
N LYS A 458 -21.92 8.00 -19.26
CA LYS A 458 -22.28 9.43 -19.13
C LYS A 458 -23.79 9.69 -19.11
#